data_aa63042cc2e730a41c8eb64d24d5866b
#
_entry.id   aa63042cc2e730a41c8eb64d24d5866b
#
_cell.length_a   1.000
_cell.length_b   1.000
_cell.length_c   1.000
_cell.angle_alpha   90.00
_cell.angle_beta   90.00
_cell.angle_gamma   90.00
#
_symmetry.space_group_name_H-M   'P 1'
#
loop_
_entity.id
_entity.type
_entity.pdbx_description
1 polymer ?
#
loop_
_entity_poly.entity_id
_entity_poly.type
_entity_poly.pdbx_seq_one_letter_code
_entity_poly.pdbx_strand_id
1 'polypeptide(L)'
;MKQNLKYLATYLPWLLVLLAFDLFTAILLWLSDVRMFQALILLYLLATVLLFFILSLLLIRRERKKATAYKNFIANPKMDTELELLRLSTTSEKESIKEIANALYQRQAEIGKLNSLLADYEDYVEKWAHEIKLPLSLLSLLLDNQSDQLPEDTAFKLDYVKSQIQGNVSQILFYYRVKSEKNDFLFEDVDLKECIQDLLENFDPFLKEKNFTIQLENIQGNYYTDQRSFEFILSQILANALKYSSDRPELKISMSSDKGRKTLIIWDNGCGVKACDLPHIFEKGFTGDSGETRKKSTGMGLYLVKQLADSLKIDILVKSEWMHGFEISLSIS
;
A
#
# COMPACT_ATOMS: atom_id res chain seq x y z
N MET A 1 -16.98 -7.26 -33.32
CA MET A 1 -18.11 -7.24 -34.23
C MET A 1 -19.18 -6.20 -33.83
N LYS A 2 -19.69 -6.18 -32.58
CA LYS A 2 -20.71 -5.23 -32.10
C LYS A 2 -20.36 -3.74 -32.23
N GLN A 3 -19.10 -3.38 -32.03
CA GLN A 3 -18.64 -1.98 -32.14
C GLN A 3 -18.64 -1.45 -33.59
N ASN A 4 -18.34 -2.32 -34.56
CA ASN A 4 -18.38 -1.98 -35.98
C ASN A 4 -19.79 -1.70 -36.48
N LEU A 5 -20.78 -2.45 -35.99
CA LEU A 5 -22.19 -2.21 -36.29
C LEU A 5 -22.66 -0.84 -35.75
N LYS A 6 -22.15 -0.40 -34.62
CA LYS A 6 -22.51 0.90 -34.03
C LYS A 6 -21.97 2.07 -34.88
N TYR A 7 -20.75 1.94 -35.40
CA TYR A 7 -20.18 2.94 -36.34
C TYR A 7 -20.90 2.95 -37.68
N LEU A 8 -21.27 1.77 -38.21
CA LEU A 8 -22.04 1.68 -39.45
C LEU A 8 -23.43 2.35 -39.30
N ALA A 9 -24.10 2.15 -38.16
CA ALA A 9 -25.39 2.76 -37.88
C ALA A 9 -25.35 4.31 -37.87
N THR A 10 -24.22 4.90 -37.51
CA THR A 10 -24.04 6.37 -37.50
C THR A 10 -24.02 6.95 -38.94
N TYR A 11 -23.62 6.16 -39.93
CA TYR A 11 -23.57 6.58 -41.32
C TYR A 11 -24.81 6.15 -42.15
N LEU A 12 -25.72 5.40 -41.59
CA LEU A 12 -26.95 4.93 -42.22
C LEU A 12 -27.82 6.09 -42.78
N PRO A 13 -27.98 7.26 -42.11
CA PRO A 13 -28.69 8.40 -42.66
C PRO A 13 -28.13 8.91 -43.99
N TRP A 14 -26.80 8.89 -44.14
CA TRP A 14 -26.14 9.30 -45.40
C TRP A 14 -26.42 8.33 -46.55
N LEU A 15 -26.55 7.04 -46.27
CA LEU A 15 -26.97 6.07 -47.26
C LEU A 15 -28.40 6.38 -47.77
N LEU A 16 -29.30 6.75 -46.87
CA LEU A 16 -30.69 7.15 -47.26
C LEU A 16 -30.68 8.39 -48.17
N VAL A 17 -29.81 9.38 -47.90
CA VAL A 17 -29.65 10.57 -48.73
C VAL A 17 -29.12 10.20 -50.13
N LEU A 18 -28.15 9.31 -50.22
CA LEU A 18 -27.61 8.82 -51.48
C LEU A 18 -28.65 8.06 -52.28
N LEU A 19 -29.40 7.16 -51.65
CA LEU A 19 -30.49 6.42 -52.28
C LEU A 19 -31.62 7.33 -52.77
N ALA A 20 -31.94 8.40 -52.03
CA ALA A 20 -32.91 9.39 -52.48
C ALA A 20 -32.46 10.14 -53.73
N PHE A 21 -31.15 10.46 -53.79
CA PHE A 21 -30.55 11.07 -55.00
C PHE A 21 -30.54 10.09 -56.17
N ASP A 22 -30.25 8.80 -55.93
CA ASP A 22 -30.35 7.75 -56.91
C ASP A 22 -31.77 7.59 -57.47
N LEU A 23 -32.78 7.64 -56.60
CA LEU A 23 -34.16 7.59 -57.00
C LEU A 23 -34.55 8.80 -57.87
N PHE A 24 -34.07 10.00 -57.52
CA PHE A 24 -34.32 11.21 -58.31
C PHE A 24 -33.67 11.12 -59.69
N THR A 25 -32.41 10.68 -59.79
CA THR A 25 -31.72 10.47 -61.08
C THR A 25 -32.36 9.36 -61.90
N ALA A 26 -32.90 8.33 -61.25
CA ALA A 26 -33.67 7.26 -61.91
C ALA A 26 -34.91 7.79 -62.59
N ILE A 27 -35.68 8.66 -61.92
CA ILE A 27 -36.88 9.28 -62.47
C ILE A 27 -36.52 10.15 -63.69
N LEU A 28 -35.44 10.93 -63.63
CA LEU A 28 -34.99 11.74 -64.73
C LEU A 28 -34.56 10.90 -65.96
N LEU A 29 -33.82 9.81 -65.76
CA LEU A 29 -33.43 8.89 -66.81
C LEU A 29 -34.61 8.16 -67.44
N TRP A 30 -35.60 7.78 -66.64
CA TRP A 30 -36.84 7.14 -67.15
C TRP A 30 -37.64 8.07 -68.02
N LEU A 31 -37.70 9.36 -67.73
CA LEU A 31 -38.34 10.40 -68.54
C LEU A 31 -37.61 10.68 -69.87
N SER A 32 -36.28 10.42 -69.94
CA SER A 32 -35.46 10.71 -71.10
C SER A 32 -35.42 9.56 -72.13
N ASP A 33 -35.07 8.32 -71.70
CA ASP A 33 -35.04 7.15 -72.64
C ASP A 33 -35.31 5.83 -71.88
N VAL A 34 -36.43 5.18 -72.21
CA VAL A 34 -36.87 3.95 -71.51
C VAL A 34 -36.02 2.72 -71.87
N ARG A 35 -35.35 2.69 -73.04
CA ARG A 35 -34.64 1.49 -73.49
C ARG A 35 -33.29 1.28 -72.78
N MET A 36 -32.57 2.35 -72.48
CA MET A 36 -31.31 2.32 -71.76
C MET A 36 -31.45 2.37 -70.24
N PHE A 37 -32.67 2.69 -69.78
CA PHE A 37 -32.96 2.92 -68.36
C PHE A 37 -32.57 1.74 -67.48
N GLN A 38 -32.93 0.52 -67.81
CA GLN A 38 -32.73 -0.65 -66.94
C GLN A 38 -31.23 -0.98 -66.69
N ALA A 39 -30.39 -0.89 -67.72
CA ALA A 39 -28.96 -1.19 -67.59
C ALA A 39 -28.20 -0.11 -66.85
N LEU A 40 -28.49 1.18 -67.12
CA LEU A 40 -27.83 2.31 -66.49
C LEU A 40 -28.18 2.45 -65.01
N ILE A 41 -29.45 2.22 -64.62
CA ILE A 41 -29.87 2.36 -63.24
C ILE A 41 -29.25 1.28 -62.33
N LEU A 42 -29.14 0.03 -62.83
CA LEU A 42 -28.51 -1.06 -62.10
C LEU A 42 -27.03 -0.76 -61.86
N LEU A 43 -26.33 -0.30 -62.89
CA LEU A 43 -24.91 0.07 -62.79
C LEU A 43 -24.66 1.23 -61.81
N TYR A 44 -25.55 2.26 -61.86
CA TYR A 44 -25.47 3.43 -60.99
C TYR A 44 -25.70 3.07 -59.51
N LEU A 45 -26.74 2.30 -59.23
CA LEU A 45 -27.07 1.84 -57.89
C LEU A 45 -25.97 0.94 -57.28
N LEU A 46 -25.34 0.12 -58.11
CA LEU A 46 -24.24 -0.73 -57.66
C LEU A 46 -23.00 0.11 -57.35
N ALA A 47 -22.70 1.15 -58.16
CA ALA A 47 -21.59 2.07 -57.94
C ALA A 47 -21.78 2.90 -56.65
N THR A 48 -22.98 3.40 -56.37
CA THR A 48 -23.26 4.18 -55.14
C THR A 48 -23.14 3.32 -53.89
N VAL A 49 -23.65 2.08 -53.90
CA VAL A 49 -23.50 1.15 -52.78
C VAL A 49 -22.03 0.83 -52.55
N LEU A 50 -21.24 0.56 -53.60
CA LEU A 50 -19.82 0.28 -53.52
C LEU A 50 -19.05 1.48 -52.95
N LEU A 51 -19.34 2.69 -53.43
CA LEU A 51 -18.72 3.93 -52.96
C LEU A 51 -19.02 4.16 -51.48
N PHE A 52 -20.30 3.96 -51.05
CA PHE A 52 -20.70 4.05 -49.66
C PHE A 52 -19.92 3.07 -48.77
N PHE A 53 -19.76 1.83 -49.22
CA PHE A 53 -19.00 0.82 -48.46
C PHE A 53 -17.52 1.22 -48.30
N ILE A 54 -16.88 1.69 -49.38
CA ILE A 54 -15.47 2.14 -49.36
C ILE A 54 -15.31 3.33 -48.41
N LEU A 55 -16.16 4.35 -48.52
CA LEU A 55 -16.10 5.54 -47.66
C LEU A 55 -16.36 5.17 -46.17
N SER A 56 -17.36 4.34 -45.93
CA SER A 56 -17.67 3.87 -44.55
C SER A 56 -16.49 3.11 -43.92
N LEU A 57 -15.82 2.28 -44.71
CA LEU A 57 -14.66 1.51 -44.27
C LEU A 57 -13.47 2.43 -43.93
N LEU A 58 -13.22 3.45 -44.72
CA LEU A 58 -12.18 4.45 -44.47
C LEU A 58 -12.46 5.27 -43.20
N LEU A 59 -13.72 5.72 -43.02
CA LEU A 59 -14.15 6.48 -41.84
C LEU A 59 -14.05 5.63 -40.55
N ILE A 60 -14.50 4.37 -40.59
CA ILE A 60 -14.40 3.45 -39.48
C ILE A 60 -12.92 3.22 -39.07
N ARG A 61 -12.03 3.06 -40.06
CA ARG A 61 -10.58 2.92 -39.81
C ARG A 61 -10.00 4.16 -39.15
N ARG A 62 -10.40 5.35 -39.60
CA ARG A 62 -9.98 6.62 -39.01
C ARG A 62 -10.44 6.77 -37.56
N GLU A 63 -11.74 6.51 -37.29
CA GLU A 63 -12.28 6.58 -35.95
C GLU A 63 -11.63 5.58 -34.98
N ARG A 64 -11.32 4.37 -35.44
CA ARG A 64 -10.59 3.40 -34.60
C ARG A 64 -9.17 3.88 -34.27
N LYS A 65 -8.42 4.40 -35.24
CA LYS A 65 -7.09 4.95 -34.99
C LYS A 65 -7.16 6.09 -33.97
N LYS A 66 -8.14 6.97 -34.11
CA LYS A 66 -8.37 8.07 -33.19
C LYS A 66 -8.70 7.58 -31.78
N ALA A 67 -9.60 6.60 -31.64
CA ALA A 67 -9.95 6.02 -30.34
C ALA A 67 -8.75 5.34 -29.66
N THR A 68 -7.86 4.70 -30.44
CA THR A 68 -6.62 4.13 -29.92
C THR A 68 -5.64 5.22 -29.47
N ALA A 69 -5.48 6.28 -30.26
CA ALA A 69 -4.63 7.41 -29.90
C ALA A 69 -5.12 8.11 -28.62
N TYR A 70 -6.45 8.24 -28.42
CA TYR A 70 -7.04 8.74 -27.17
C TYR A 70 -6.67 7.89 -25.98
N LYS A 71 -6.82 6.57 -26.08
CA LYS A 71 -6.46 5.65 -24.99
C LYS A 71 -4.97 5.73 -24.65
N ASN A 72 -4.13 5.77 -25.67
CA ASN A 72 -2.67 5.86 -25.49
C ASN A 72 -2.29 7.18 -24.80
N PHE A 73 -2.89 8.29 -25.22
CA PHE A 73 -2.64 9.60 -24.64
C PHE A 73 -3.10 9.67 -23.15
N ILE A 74 -4.29 9.16 -22.82
CA ILE A 74 -4.77 9.13 -21.43
C ILE A 74 -3.89 8.22 -20.56
N ALA A 75 -3.48 7.06 -21.07
CA ALA A 75 -2.64 6.12 -20.33
C ALA A 75 -1.21 6.65 -20.11
N ASN A 76 -0.68 7.42 -21.06
CA ASN A 76 0.67 7.96 -20.99
C ASN A 76 0.70 9.36 -21.65
N PRO A 77 0.33 10.40 -20.90
CA PRO A 77 0.27 11.76 -21.41
C PRO A 77 1.67 12.32 -21.66
N LYS A 78 2.12 12.20 -22.92
CA LYS A 78 3.38 12.72 -23.43
C LYS A 78 3.14 13.52 -24.70
N MET A 79 4.07 14.42 -25.01
CA MET A 79 3.98 15.27 -26.20
C MET A 79 3.82 14.48 -27.51
N ASP A 80 4.47 13.32 -27.63
CA ASP A 80 4.37 12.47 -28.83
C ASP A 80 2.96 11.87 -28.99
N THR A 81 2.35 11.40 -27.90
CA THR A 81 1.00 10.84 -27.89
C THR A 81 -0.07 11.91 -28.09
N GLU A 82 0.15 13.13 -27.60
CA GLU A 82 -0.68 14.30 -27.88
C GLU A 82 -0.64 14.68 -29.37
N LEU A 83 0.55 14.79 -29.95
CA LEU A 83 0.73 15.13 -31.37
C LEU A 83 0.08 14.09 -32.30
N GLU A 84 0.17 12.80 -31.96
CA GLU A 84 -0.53 11.74 -32.71
C GLU A 84 -2.04 11.94 -32.67
N LEU A 85 -2.59 12.21 -31.49
CA LEU A 85 -4.01 12.47 -31.30
C LEU A 85 -4.47 13.73 -32.07
N LEU A 86 -3.71 14.83 -31.97
CA LEU A 86 -4.01 16.08 -32.68
C LEU A 86 -4.01 15.93 -34.23
N ARG A 87 -3.16 15.06 -34.77
CA ARG A 87 -3.15 14.76 -36.22
C ARG A 87 -4.41 14.07 -36.71
N LEU A 88 -5.05 13.25 -35.88
CA LEU A 88 -6.25 12.48 -36.20
C LEU A 88 -7.54 13.26 -35.90
N SER A 89 -7.46 14.34 -35.14
CA SER A 89 -8.61 15.11 -34.63
C SER A 89 -9.00 16.26 -35.55
N THR A 90 -10.29 16.64 -35.48
CA THR A 90 -10.86 17.80 -36.18
C THR A 90 -10.42 19.11 -35.54
N THR A 91 -10.57 20.23 -36.27
CA THR A 91 -10.17 21.56 -35.77
C THR A 91 -10.88 21.93 -34.46
N SER A 92 -12.19 21.62 -34.36
CA SER A 92 -12.98 21.87 -33.13
C SER A 92 -12.54 21.02 -31.93
N GLU A 93 -12.03 19.80 -32.16
CA GLU A 93 -11.57 18.92 -31.09
C GLU A 93 -10.15 19.26 -30.59
N LYS A 94 -9.35 19.89 -31.44
CA LYS A 94 -7.94 20.20 -31.09
C LYS A 94 -7.83 21.14 -29.90
N GLU A 95 -8.73 22.06 -29.75
CA GLU A 95 -8.76 23.03 -28.63
C GLU A 95 -9.05 22.29 -27.31
N SER A 96 -10.10 21.49 -27.28
CA SER A 96 -10.47 20.67 -26.11
C SER A 96 -9.37 19.65 -25.74
N ILE A 97 -8.71 19.05 -26.76
CA ILE A 97 -7.60 18.12 -26.50
C ILE A 97 -6.41 18.84 -25.85
N LYS A 98 -6.09 20.07 -26.29
CA LYS A 98 -5.02 20.86 -25.67
C LYS A 98 -5.34 21.26 -24.24
N GLU A 99 -6.58 21.62 -23.94
CA GLU A 99 -7.01 21.92 -22.57
C GLU A 99 -6.88 20.71 -21.67
N ILE A 100 -7.34 19.54 -22.15
CA ILE A 100 -7.19 18.28 -21.42
C ILE A 100 -5.72 17.92 -21.25
N ALA A 101 -4.89 18.08 -22.29
CA ALA A 101 -3.45 17.83 -22.23
C ALA A 101 -2.78 18.70 -21.16
N ASN A 102 -3.06 20.00 -21.17
CA ASN A 102 -2.52 20.92 -20.17
C ASN A 102 -2.94 20.53 -18.74
N ALA A 103 -4.19 20.16 -18.52
CA ALA A 103 -4.67 19.71 -17.22
C ALA A 103 -3.98 18.41 -16.77
N LEU A 104 -3.76 17.45 -17.68
CA LEU A 104 -3.05 16.21 -17.39
C LEU A 104 -1.57 16.47 -17.07
N TYR A 105 -0.89 17.32 -17.83
CA TYR A 105 0.51 17.69 -17.57
C TYR A 105 0.67 18.42 -16.24
N GLN A 106 -0.21 19.35 -15.90
CA GLN A 106 -0.20 20.02 -14.61
C GLN A 106 -0.38 19.03 -13.45
N ARG A 107 -1.35 18.11 -13.57
CA ARG A 107 -1.55 17.06 -12.57
C ARG A 107 -0.35 16.15 -12.42
N GLN A 108 0.27 15.77 -13.53
CA GLN A 108 1.45 14.90 -13.49
C GLN A 108 2.67 15.60 -12.87
N ALA A 109 2.84 16.90 -13.15
CA ALA A 109 3.87 17.72 -12.51
C ALA A 109 3.63 17.90 -11.01
N GLU A 110 2.37 18.08 -10.60
CA GLU A 110 1.98 18.19 -9.19
C GLU A 110 2.25 16.86 -8.44
N ILE A 111 1.86 15.72 -9.02
CA ILE A 111 2.16 14.39 -8.47
C ILE A 111 3.67 14.18 -8.37
N GLY A 112 4.44 14.55 -9.40
CA GLY A 112 5.90 14.46 -9.37
C GLY A 112 6.51 15.31 -8.25
N LYS A 113 6.01 16.53 -8.05
CA LYS A 113 6.46 17.41 -6.97
C LYS A 113 6.11 16.85 -5.58
N LEU A 114 4.91 16.29 -5.40
CA LEU A 114 4.50 15.65 -4.15
C LEU A 114 5.35 14.42 -3.84
N ASN A 115 5.63 13.58 -4.84
CA ASN A 115 6.48 12.40 -4.67
C ASN A 115 7.93 12.79 -4.32
N SER A 116 8.48 13.85 -4.96
CA SER A 116 9.81 14.37 -4.59
C SER A 116 9.82 14.88 -3.15
N LEU A 117 8.81 15.62 -2.73
CA LEU A 117 8.70 16.14 -1.37
C LEU A 117 8.54 15.04 -0.32
N LEU A 118 7.84 13.96 -0.67
CA LEU A 118 7.75 12.77 0.20
C LEU A 118 9.11 12.08 0.33
N ALA A 119 9.84 11.91 -0.77
CA ALA A 119 11.18 11.31 -0.75
C ALA A 119 12.16 12.16 0.08
N ASP A 120 12.17 13.49 -0.10
CA ASP A 120 13.00 14.41 0.69
C ASP A 120 12.66 14.33 2.19
N TYR A 121 11.38 14.16 2.51
CA TYR A 121 10.92 14.02 3.90
C TYR A 121 11.34 12.66 4.50
N GLU A 122 11.28 11.58 3.73
CA GLU A 122 11.75 10.26 4.14
C GLU A 122 13.26 10.28 4.45
N ASP A 123 14.07 10.82 3.55
CA ASP A 123 15.52 10.97 3.73
C ASP A 123 15.85 11.83 4.96
N TYR A 124 15.10 12.92 5.18
CA TYR A 124 15.26 13.78 6.35
C TYR A 124 15.00 13.02 7.66
N VAL A 125 13.92 12.24 7.73
CA VAL A 125 13.57 11.49 8.95
C VAL A 125 14.58 10.39 9.23
N GLU A 126 15.09 9.69 8.21
CA GLU A 126 16.12 8.68 8.36
C GLU A 126 17.41 9.30 8.92
N LYS A 127 17.85 10.41 8.34
CA LYS A 127 19.02 11.14 8.80
C LYS A 127 18.84 11.64 10.24
N TRP A 128 17.70 12.22 10.55
CA TRP A 128 17.37 12.69 11.90
C TRP A 128 17.42 11.56 12.93
N ALA A 129 16.88 10.39 12.58
CA ALA A 129 16.91 9.23 13.47
C ALA A 129 18.34 8.71 13.69
N HIS A 130 19.20 8.75 12.67
CA HIS A 130 20.63 8.45 12.83
C HIS A 130 21.33 9.46 13.73
N GLU A 131 21.04 10.75 13.59
CA GLU A 131 21.60 11.80 14.42
C GLU A 131 21.21 11.69 15.90
N ILE A 132 20.00 11.19 16.20
CA ILE A 132 19.56 10.96 17.59
C ILE A 132 20.22 9.72 18.22
N LYS A 133 20.55 8.70 17.45
CA LYS A 133 21.23 7.51 17.96
C LYS A 133 22.58 7.84 18.61
N LEU A 134 23.31 8.81 18.08
CA LEU A 134 24.60 9.21 18.61
C LEU A 134 24.53 9.74 20.06
N PRO A 135 23.74 10.78 20.39
CA PRO A 135 23.58 11.25 21.75
C PRO A 135 22.96 10.20 22.69
N LEU A 136 22.09 9.31 22.18
CA LEU A 136 21.59 8.20 22.97
C LEU A 136 22.69 7.18 23.32
N SER A 137 23.61 6.89 22.40
CA SER A 137 24.74 6.02 22.67
C SER A 137 25.71 6.65 23.69
N LEU A 138 25.90 7.97 23.61
CA LEU A 138 26.71 8.70 24.63
C LEU A 138 26.01 8.67 26.00
N LEU A 139 24.68 8.84 26.04
CA LEU A 139 23.92 8.71 27.29
C LEU A 139 24.01 7.31 27.88
N SER A 140 23.96 6.25 27.06
CA SER A 140 24.18 4.88 27.50
C SER A 140 25.58 4.71 28.13
N LEU A 141 26.61 5.18 27.43
CA LEU A 141 27.99 5.10 27.93
C LEU A 141 28.21 5.85 29.26
N LEU A 142 27.56 7.00 29.42
CA LEU A 142 27.61 7.77 30.67
C LEU A 142 26.89 7.04 31.81
N LEU A 143 25.73 6.45 31.53
CA LEU A 143 25.01 5.66 32.54
C LEU A 143 25.78 4.43 32.94
N ASP A 144 26.35 3.69 31.97
CA ASP A 144 27.13 2.47 32.23
C ASP A 144 28.39 2.77 33.05
N ASN A 145 29.05 3.92 32.83
CA ASN A 145 30.28 4.28 33.55
C ASN A 145 30.07 5.01 34.87
N GLN A 146 28.92 5.62 35.11
CA GLN A 146 28.63 6.46 36.27
C GLN A 146 27.41 6.01 37.08
N SER A 147 26.83 4.86 36.76
CA SER A 147 25.68 4.31 37.51
C SER A 147 25.95 4.25 39.03
N ASP A 148 27.14 3.84 39.42
CA ASP A 148 27.53 3.71 40.82
C ASP A 148 27.66 5.05 41.57
N GLN A 149 27.74 6.17 40.84
CA GLN A 149 27.85 7.51 41.39
C GLN A 149 26.47 8.21 41.50
N LEU A 150 25.44 7.65 40.87
CA LEU A 150 24.07 8.17 40.88
C LEU A 150 23.26 7.46 41.93
N PRO A 151 22.28 8.15 42.58
CA PRO A 151 21.28 7.46 43.36
C PRO A 151 20.53 6.43 42.49
N GLU A 152 20.31 5.22 42.99
CA GLU A 152 19.73 4.09 42.29
C GLU A 152 18.42 4.46 41.55
N ASP A 153 17.53 5.19 42.23
CA ASP A 153 16.27 5.71 41.64
C ASP A 153 16.52 6.67 40.47
N THR A 154 17.60 7.46 40.50
CA THR A 154 17.95 8.39 39.43
C THR A 154 18.54 7.68 38.23
N ALA A 155 19.43 6.73 38.45
CA ALA A 155 20.02 5.91 37.40
C ALA A 155 18.93 5.12 36.65
N PHE A 156 18.01 4.48 37.42
CA PHE A 156 16.87 3.76 36.84
C PHE A 156 15.95 4.67 36.01
N LYS A 157 15.59 5.87 36.52
CA LYS A 157 14.76 6.82 35.77
C LYS A 157 15.40 7.31 34.48
N LEU A 158 16.71 7.54 34.51
CA LEU A 158 17.46 7.94 33.30
C LEU A 158 17.51 6.81 32.26
N ASP A 159 17.75 5.58 32.71
CA ASP A 159 17.73 4.41 31.81
C ASP A 159 16.34 4.17 31.22
N TYR A 160 15.28 4.34 32.03
CA TYR A 160 13.90 4.29 31.55
C TYR A 160 13.62 5.34 30.46
N VAL A 161 14.01 6.61 30.67
CA VAL A 161 13.83 7.69 29.68
C VAL A 161 14.62 7.41 28.42
N LYS A 162 15.86 6.94 28.54
CA LYS A 162 16.70 6.51 27.41
C LYS A 162 16.01 5.44 26.58
N SER A 163 15.53 4.38 27.22
CA SER A 163 14.82 3.27 26.57
C SER A 163 13.54 3.72 25.86
N GLN A 164 12.80 4.64 26.48
CA GLN A 164 11.60 5.25 25.84
C GLN A 164 11.97 6.03 24.56
N ILE A 165 13.04 6.82 24.58
CA ILE A 165 13.48 7.58 23.41
C ILE A 165 13.96 6.61 22.33
N GLN A 166 14.75 5.60 22.66
CA GLN A 166 15.21 4.57 21.72
C GLN A 166 14.03 3.84 21.07
N GLY A 167 13.02 3.45 21.85
CA GLY A 167 11.81 2.83 21.36
C GLY A 167 11.04 3.73 20.38
N ASN A 168 10.88 5.02 20.69
CA ASN A 168 10.20 5.98 19.83
C ASN A 168 10.95 6.20 18.50
N VAL A 169 12.27 6.34 18.56
CA VAL A 169 13.12 6.46 17.35
C VAL A 169 13.01 5.20 16.48
N SER A 170 13.07 4.02 17.10
CA SER A 170 12.90 2.75 16.39
C SER A 170 11.51 2.65 15.74
N GLN A 171 10.44 3.07 16.42
CA GLN A 171 9.09 3.10 15.82
C GLN A 171 9.03 3.99 14.58
N ILE A 172 9.66 5.16 14.62
CA ILE A 172 9.71 6.07 13.46
C ILE A 172 10.47 5.41 12.31
N LEU A 173 11.65 4.84 12.54
CA LEU A 173 12.45 4.18 11.51
C LEU A 173 11.70 3.00 10.87
N PHE A 174 11.08 2.14 11.67
CA PHE A 174 10.30 1.01 11.15
C PHE A 174 9.04 1.46 10.42
N TYR A 175 8.38 2.54 10.86
CA TYR A 175 7.25 3.11 10.13
C TYR A 175 7.65 3.53 8.71
N TYR A 176 8.81 4.18 8.54
CA TYR A 176 9.31 4.57 7.23
C TYR A 176 9.78 3.35 6.42
N ARG A 177 10.48 2.41 7.05
CA ARG A 177 10.92 1.18 6.38
C ARG A 177 9.74 0.40 5.76
N VAL A 178 8.63 0.30 6.48
CA VAL A 178 7.41 -0.36 5.97
C VAL A 178 6.73 0.43 4.84
N LYS A 179 6.85 1.76 4.84
CA LYS A 179 6.25 2.64 3.82
C LYS A 179 7.10 2.78 2.57
N SER A 180 8.41 2.59 2.67
CA SER A 180 9.33 2.66 1.54
C SER A 180 9.05 1.54 0.54
N GLU A 181 9.05 1.87 -0.75
CA GLU A 181 8.97 0.85 -1.82
C GLU A 181 10.24 -0.04 -1.87
N LYS A 182 11.34 0.42 -1.25
CA LYS A 182 12.60 -0.33 -1.09
C LYS A 182 12.56 -1.09 0.22
N ASN A 183 11.92 -2.24 0.23
CA ASN A 183 11.95 -3.16 1.37
C ASN A 183 13.29 -3.91 1.40
N ASP A 184 14.31 -3.31 1.99
CA ASP A 184 15.63 -3.91 2.18
C ASP A 184 15.63 -4.86 3.39
N PHE A 185 14.76 -5.91 3.35
CA PHE A 185 14.77 -6.96 4.37
C PHE A 185 15.91 -7.94 4.09
N LEU A 186 16.74 -8.20 5.10
CA LEU A 186 17.80 -9.21 5.04
C LEU A 186 17.31 -10.49 5.71
N PHE A 187 16.82 -11.42 4.91
CA PHE A 187 16.35 -12.71 5.41
C PHE A 187 17.51 -13.63 5.76
N GLU A 188 17.51 -14.13 6.98
CA GLU A 188 18.52 -15.05 7.52
C GLU A 188 17.89 -16.04 8.51
N ASP A 189 18.62 -17.09 8.86
CA ASP A 189 18.19 -18.06 9.87
C ASP A 189 18.45 -17.50 11.28
N VAL A 190 17.39 -17.02 11.93
CA VAL A 190 17.44 -16.42 13.28
C VAL A 190 17.17 -17.49 14.32
N ASP A 191 18.12 -17.70 15.25
CA ASP A 191 17.92 -18.57 16.42
C ASP A 191 16.93 -17.91 17.39
N LEU A 192 15.78 -18.56 17.57
CA LEU A 192 14.71 -18.01 18.42
C LEU A 192 15.09 -17.95 19.89
N LYS A 193 15.89 -18.90 20.37
CA LYS A 193 16.29 -18.95 21.77
C LYS A 193 17.22 -17.78 22.10
N GLU A 194 18.24 -17.54 21.26
CA GLU A 194 19.16 -16.42 21.38
C GLU A 194 18.39 -15.08 21.28
N CYS A 195 17.57 -14.91 20.26
CA CYS A 195 16.79 -13.71 20.06
C CYS A 195 15.86 -13.37 21.25
N ILE A 196 15.22 -14.39 21.85
CA ILE A 196 14.35 -14.19 23.03
C ILE A 196 15.17 -13.92 24.28
N GLN A 197 16.32 -14.55 24.46
CA GLN A 197 17.20 -14.28 25.58
C GLN A 197 17.72 -12.84 25.55
N ASP A 198 18.24 -12.39 24.43
CA ASP A 198 18.71 -11.01 24.24
C ASP A 198 17.60 -9.99 24.49
N LEU A 199 16.38 -10.30 24.00
CA LEU A 199 15.19 -9.46 24.27
C LEU A 199 14.93 -9.35 25.77
N LEU A 200 14.90 -10.48 26.49
CA LEU A 200 14.59 -10.49 27.92
C LEU A 200 15.71 -9.81 28.74
N GLU A 201 16.98 -9.95 28.36
CA GLU A 201 18.10 -9.24 28.96
C GLU A 201 17.96 -7.71 28.79
N ASN A 202 17.61 -7.25 27.60
CA ASN A 202 17.37 -5.83 27.33
C ASN A 202 16.20 -5.23 28.16
N PHE A 203 15.22 -6.05 28.53
CA PHE A 203 14.06 -5.64 29.32
C PHE A 203 14.19 -5.99 30.80
N ASP A 204 15.26 -6.67 31.24
CA ASP A 204 15.45 -7.20 32.60
C ASP A 204 15.22 -6.16 33.72
N PRO A 205 15.76 -4.90 33.64
CA PRO A 205 15.50 -3.89 34.66
C PRO A 205 14.01 -3.59 34.87
N PHE A 206 13.24 -3.53 33.80
CA PHE A 206 11.81 -3.24 33.83
C PHE A 206 10.96 -4.43 34.29
N LEU A 207 11.39 -5.63 33.89
CA LEU A 207 10.74 -6.88 34.30
C LEU A 207 10.94 -7.13 35.82
N LYS A 208 12.13 -6.86 36.33
CA LYS A 208 12.45 -6.97 37.75
C LYS A 208 11.72 -5.93 38.60
N GLU A 209 11.70 -4.66 38.17
CA GLU A 209 10.98 -3.59 38.86
C GLU A 209 9.49 -3.95 39.09
N LYS A 210 8.86 -4.53 38.06
CA LYS A 210 7.47 -4.94 38.15
C LYS A 210 7.25 -6.34 38.71
N ASN A 211 8.29 -7.06 39.10
CA ASN A 211 8.27 -8.43 39.60
C ASN A 211 7.58 -9.42 38.66
N PHE A 212 7.93 -9.38 37.37
CA PHE A 212 7.41 -10.34 36.39
C PHE A 212 7.84 -11.76 36.67
N THR A 213 6.89 -12.70 36.62
CA THR A 213 7.21 -14.14 36.54
C THR A 213 7.28 -14.56 35.10
N ILE A 214 8.46 -15.04 34.64
CA ILE A 214 8.71 -15.41 33.26
C ILE A 214 8.78 -16.93 33.13
N GLN A 215 8.04 -17.48 32.16
CA GLN A 215 8.03 -18.90 31.82
C GLN A 215 8.40 -19.08 30.36
N LEU A 216 9.46 -19.86 30.11
CA LEU A 216 9.93 -20.21 28.77
C LEU A 216 9.72 -21.70 28.52
N GLU A 217 8.93 -22.06 27.50
CA GLU A 217 8.57 -23.44 27.22
C GLU A 217 8.91 -23.80 25.76
N ASN A 218 9.72 -24.85 25.59
CA ASN A 218 10.02 -25.48 24.31
C ASN A 218 10.57 -24.53 23.22
N ILE A 219 11.29 -23.48 23.59
CA ILE A 219 11.86 -22.54 22.64
C ILE A 219 13.06 -23.16 21.95
N GLN A 220 12.87 -23.67 20.74
CA GLN A 220 13.90 -24.32 19.93
C GLN A 220 13.69 -24.09 18.44
N GLY A 221 14.80 -23.94 17.72
CA GLY A 221 14.81 -23.83 16.25
C GLY A 221 14.88 -22.40 15.74
N ASN A 222 14.96 -22.27 14.44
CA ASN A 222 15.23 -21.03 13.76
C ASN A 222 14.00 -20.58 12.96
N TYR A 223 13.87 -19.28 12.81
CA TYR A 223 12.97 -18.62 11.85
C TYR A 223 13.79 -18.03 10.70
N TYR A 224 13.36 -18.27 9.46
CA TYR A 224 13.95 -17.60 8.30
C TYR A 224 13.27 -16.25 8.12
N THR A 225 13.89 -15.18 8.61
CA THR A 225 13.29 -13.85 8.70
C THR A 225 14.34 -12.73 8.75
N ASP A 226 13.94 -11.46 8.65
CA ASP A 226 14.81 -10.31 8.93
C ASP A 226 14.92 -10.13 10.44
N GLN A 227 16.11 -10.39 11.00
CA GLN A 227 16.35 -10.39 12.44
C GLN A 227 15.94 -9.07 13.10
N ARG A 228 16.32 -7.94 12.55
CA ARG A 228 16.04 -6.61 13.12
C ARG A 228 14.55 -6.31 13.20
N SER A 229 13.80 -6.66 12.15
CA SER A 229 12.35 -6.46 12.11
C SER A 229 11.63 -7.41 13.06
N PHE A 230 12.12 -8.64 13.19
CA PHE A 230 11.59 -9.62 14.11
C PHE A 230 11.83 -9.24 15.58
N GLU A 231 13.05 -8.81 15.93
CA GLU A 231 13.38 -8.26 17.24
C GLU A 231 12.48 -7.06 17.59
N PHE A 232 12.22 -6.18 16.63
CA PHE A 232 11.30 -5.07 16.84
C PHE A 232 9.88 -5.54 17.11
N ILE A 233 9.37 -6.53 16.37
CA ILE A 233 8.04 -7.13 16.63
C ILE A 233 7.98 -7.63 18.06
N LEU A 234 8.95 -8.42 18.50
CA LEU A 234 9.01 -8.98 19.85
C LEU A 234 9.11 -7.88 20.93
N SER A 235 9.93 -6.85 20.69
CA SER A 235 10.06 -5.72 21.61
C SER A 235 8.78 -4.93 21.78
N GLN A 236 7.99 -4.74 20.74
CA GLN A 236 6.70 -4.06 20.83
C GLN A 236 5.65 -4.89 21.60
N ILE A 237 5.67 -6.21 21.42
CA ILE A 237 4.80 -7.12 22.18
C ILE A 237 5.16 -7.09 23.66
N LEU A 238 6.45 -7.20 24.00
CA LEU A 238 6.92 -7.17 25.38
C LEU A 238 6.70 -5.81 26.05
N ALA A 239 6.91 -4.71 25.33
CA ALA A 239 6.60 -3.35 25.80
C ALA A 239 5.10 -3.19 26.14
N ASN A 240 4.22 -3.80 25.34
CA ASN A 240 2.79 -3.83 25.64
C ASN A 240 2.49 -4.68 26.88
N ALA A 241 3.07 -5.87 27.03
CA ALA A 241 2.91 -6.70 28.24
C ALA A 241 3.34 -5.94 29.51
N LEU A 242 4.49 -5.23 29.45
CA LEU A 242 4.94 -4.36 30.56
C LEU A 242 3.98 -3.21 30.83
N LYS A 243 3.45 -2.57 29.80
CA LYS A 243 2.57 -1.40 29.95
C LYS A 243 1.23 -1.74 30.54
N TYR A 244 0.66 -2.87 30.13
CA TYR A 244 -0.69 -3.31 30.48
C TYR A 244 -0.71 -4.41 31.56
N SER A 245 0.41 -4.61 32.25
CA SER A 245 0.62 -5.62 33.27
C SER A 245 -0.37 -5.51 34.43
N SER A 246 -0.68 -6.67 35.05
CA SER A 246 -1.43 -6.82 36.30
C SER A 246 -0.55 -6.50 37.53
N ASP A 247 -1.13 -6.59 38.73
CA ASP A 247 -0.39 -6.43 39.99
C ASP A 247 0.60 -7.59 40.26
N ARG A 248 0.35 -8.77 39.70
CA ARG A 248 1.24 -9.93 39.74
C ARG A 248 1.47 -10.39 38.29
N PRO A 249 2.38 -9.73 37.58
CA PRO A 249 2.49 -9.95 36.16
C PRO A 249 3.19 -11.26 35.81
N GLU A 250 2.61 -11.97 34.85
CA GLU A 250 3.16 -13.21 34.32
C GLU A 250 3.33 -13.08 32.81
N LEU A 251 4.46 -13.56 32.31
CA LEU A 251 4.77 -13.64 30.89
C LEU A 251 5.13 -15.08 30.55
N LYS A 252 4.44 -15.67 29.60
CA LYS A 252 4.74 -17.00 29.08
C LYS A 252 5.10 -16.91 27.61
N ILE A 253 6.27 -17.42 27.26
CA ILE A 253 6.73 -17.53 25.87
C ILE A 253 6.92 -19.02 25.59
N SER A 254 6.22 -19.51 24.57
CA SER A 254 6.25 -20.93 24.22
C SER A 254 6.28 -21.12 22.71
N MET A 255 6.83 -22.26 22.29
CA MET A 255 6.85 -22.63 20.89
C MET A 255 6.04 -23.90 20.65
N SER A 256 5.17 -23.85 19.66
CA SER A 256 4.41 -24.97 19.13
C SER A 256 4.85 -25.29 17.70
N SER A 257 4.91 -26.57 17.38
CA SER A 257 5.15 -27.01 15.99
C SER A 257 4.05 -27.98 15.58
N ASP A 258 3.28 -27.60 14.57
CA ASP A 258 2.25 -28.48 13.99
C ASP A 258 2.42 -28.56 12.47
N LYS A 259 2.50 -29.79 11.94
CA LYS A 259 2.62 -30.06 10.49
C LYS A 259 3.70 -29.26 9.76
N GLY A 260 4.84 -29.02 10.44
CA GLY A 260 5.96 -28.27 9.88
C GLY A 260 5.85 -26.75 10.03
N ARG A 261 4.73 -26.23 10.53
CA ARG A 261 4.54 -24.83 10.83
C ARG A 261 5.00 -24.56 12.27
N LYS A 262 5.92 -23.64 12.42
CA LYS A 262 6.41 -23.20 13.73
C LYS A 262 5.63 -21.96 14.18
N THR A 263 5.14 -21.98 15.41
CA THR A 263 4.35 -20.90 16.00
C THR A 263 4.93 -20.49 17.33
N LEU A 264 5.41 -19.27 17.43
CA LEU A 264 5.82 -18.64 18.69
C LEU A 264 4.59 -18.01 19.34
N ILE A 265 4.31 -18.37 20.57
CA ILE A 265 3.17 -17.92 21.36
C ILE A 265 3.69 -17.11 22.53
N ILE A 266 3.23 -15.88 22.65
CA ILE A 266 3.56 -14.97 23.75
C ILE A 266 2.24 -14.61 24.44
N TRP A 267 2.16 -14.91 25.72
CA TRP A 267 0.99 -14.65 26.55
C TRP A 267 1.36 -13.85 27.80
N ASP A 268 0.55 -12.89 28.16
CA ASP A 268 0.61 -12.15 29.42
C ASP A 268 -0.75 -12.19 30.13
N ASN A 269 -0.71 -12.11 31.48
CA ASN A 269 -1.89 -12.04 32.32
C ASN A 269 -2.34 -10.60 32.59
N GLY A 270 -2.05 -9.67 31.72
CA GLY A 270 -2.40 -8.26 31.83
C GLY A 270 -3.92 -7.99 31.74
N CYS A 271 -4.27 -6.73 31.58
CA CYS A 271 -5.68 -6.34 31.52
C CYS A 271 -6.44 -6.85 30.28
N GLY A 272 -5.75 -7.45 29.31
CA GLY A 272 -6.37 -7.90 28.06
C GLY A 272 -7.02 -6.79 27.24
N VAL A 273 -7.83 -7.19 26.27
CA VAL A 273 -8.51 -6.30 25.31
C VAL A 273 -10.01 -6.61 25.32
N LYS A 274 -10.85 -5.58 25.31
CA LYS A 274 -12.30 -5.75 25.19
C LYS A 274 -12.66 -6.36 23.83
N ALA A 275 -13.68 -7.20 23.78
CA ALA A 275 -14.10 -7.87 22.55
C ALA A 275 -14.46 -6.90 21.40
N CYS A 276 -15.00 -5.72 21.72
CA CYS A 276 -15.29 -4.68 20.74
C CYS A 276 -14.04 -4.02 20.16
N ASP A 277 -12.93 -3.97 20.91
CA ASP A 277 -11.68 -3.34 20.51
C ASP A 277 -10.75 -4.31 19.77
N LEU A 278 -10.89 -5.61 20.00
CA LEU A 278 -10.01 -6.64 19.45
C LEU A 278 -9.85 -6.59 17.92
N PRO A 279 -10.88 -6.32 17.10
CA PRO A 279 -10.72 -6.16 15.65
C PRO A 279 -9.88 -4.96 15.25
N HIS A 280 -9.74 -3.95 16.11
CA HIS A 280 -9.14 -2.64 15.82
C HIS A 280 -7.72 -2.47 16.36
N ILE A 281 -7.19 -3.42 17.15
CA ILE A 281 -5.89 -3.28 17.82
C ILE A 281 -4.71 -3.06 16.88
N PHE A 282 -4.84 -3.47 15.61
CA PHE A 282 -3.83 -3.28 14.56
C PHE A 282 -4.06 -2.04 13.69
N GLU A 283 -5.10 -1.25 13.96
CA GLU A 283 -5.34 -0.01 13.23
C GLU A 283 -4.37 1.09 13.66
N LYS A 284 -3.97 1.92 12.70
CA LYS A 284 -3.03 3.03 12.95
C LYS A 284 -3.61 4.04 13.96
N GLY A 285 -2.90 4.23 15.06
CA GLY A 285 -3.29 5.21 16.09
C GLY A 285 -4.38 4.71 17.04
N PHE A 286 -4.79 3.45 16.96
CA PHE A 286 -5.76 2.88 17.88
C PHE A 286 -5.14 2.67 19.26
N THR A 287 -5.81 3.16 20.31
CA THR A 287 -5.30 3.09 21.70
C THR A 287 -6.25 2.38 22.66
N GLY A 288 -7.41 1.92 22.20
CA GLY A 288 -8.48 1.36 23.03
C GLY A 288 -9.04 2.38 24.03
N ASP A 289 -10.08 1.99 24.74
CA ASP A 289 -10.71 2.79 25.80
C ASP A 289 -9.93 2.57 27.12
N SER A 290 -8.76 3.19 27.23
CA SER A 290 -7.82 2.95 28.35
C SER A 290 -8.09 3.80 29.58
N GLY A 291 -9.29 4.41 29.71
CA GLY A 291 -9.67 5.25 30.84
C GLY A 291 -8.77 6.48 31.05
N GLU A 292 -9.27 7.51 31.71
CA GLU A 292 -8.59 8.81 31.90
C GLU A 292 -7.25 8.75 32.65
N THR A 293 -6.92 7.63 33.29
CA THR A 293 -5.76 7.47 34.18
C THR A 293 -4.54 6.81 33.58
N ARG A 294 -4.64 6.20 32.35
CA ARG A 294 -3.49 5.53 31.73
C ARG A 294 -2.76 6.44 30.74
N LYS A 295 -1.42 6.43 30.81
CA LYS A 295 -0.52 7.20 29.92
C LYS A 295 -0.92 7.04 28.46
N LYS A 296 -1.16 8.16 27.76
CA LYS A 296 -1.47 8.20 26.33
C LYS A 296 -0.43 7.39 25.55
N SER A 297 -0.89 6.37 24.83
CA SER A 297 -0.06 5.62 23.89
C SER A 297 -0.23 6.20 22.48
N THR A 298 0.76 6.02 21.62
CA THR A 298 0.72 6.48 20.22
C THR A 298 -0.21 5.63 19.34
N GLY A 299 -0.57 4.41 19.79
CA GLY A 299 -1.30 3.44 18.97
C GLY A 299 -0.53 2.95 17.74
N MET A 300 0.80 3.15 17.72
CA MET A 300 1.65 2.78 16.57
C MET A 300 2.29 1.39 16.72
N GLY A 301 2.48 0.89 17.95
CA GLY A 301 3.24 -0.34 18.20
C GLY A 301 2.64 -1.56 17.51
N LEU A 302 1.41 -1.96 17.83
CA LEU A 302 0.75 -3.12 17.21
C LEU A 302 0.45 -2.92 15.73
N TYR A 303 0.17 -1.67 15.29
CA TYR A 303 0.07 -1.37 13.87
C TYR A 303 1.35 -1.73 13.11
N LEU A 304 2.52 -1.34 13.63
CA LEU A 304 3.81 -1.67 13.02
C LEU A 304 4.12 -3.16 13.10
N VAL A 305 3.78 -3.82 14.22
CA VAL A 305 3.87 -5.29 14.36
C VAL A 305 3.12 -5.97 13.22
N LYS A 306 1.89 -5.56 12.93
CA LYS A 306 1.08 -6.14 11.84
C LYS A 306 1.71 -5.88 10.47
N GLN A 307 2.12 -4.64 10.20
CA GLN A 307 2.71 -4.27 8.91
C GLN A 307 4.03 -5.02 8.63
N LEU A 308 4.91 -5.14 9.64
CA LEU A 308 6.16 -5.88 9.53
C LEU A 308 5.90 -7.38 9.38
N ALA A 309 5.00 -7.95 10.17
CA ALA A 309 4.65 -9.36 10.06
C ALA A 309 4.11 -9.71 8.65
N ASP A 310 3.25 -8.87 8.08
CA ASP A 310 2.75 -9.05 6.72
C ASP A 310 3.88 -8.99 5.69
N SER A 311 4.84 -8.07 5.86
CA SER A 311 6.02 -7.94 4.98
C SER A 311 6.96 -9.14 5.09
N LEU A 312 7.11 -9.70 6.31
CA LEU A 312 7.94 -10.89 6.59
C LEU A 312 7.21 -12.22 6.35
N LYS A 313 5.93 -12.19 5.94
CA LYS A 313 5.07 -13.37 5.77
C LYS A 313 4.89 -14.16 7.06
N ILE A 314 4.79 -13.45 8.19
CA ILE A 314 4.48 -14.02 9.50
C ILE A 314 2.97 -13.85 9.73
N ASP A 315 2.27 -14.95 9.93
CA ASP A 315 0.85 -14.90 10.28
C ASP A 315 0.69 -14.58 11.77
N ILE A 316 -0.16 -13.61 12.07
CA ILE A 316 -0.49 -13.20 13.43
C ILE A 316 -1.90 -13.67 13.79
N LEU A 317 -2.01 -14.36 14.91
CA LEU A 317 -3.27 -14.66 15.55
C LEU A 317 -3.26 -14.08 16.97
N VAL A 318 -4.36 -13.43 17.38
CA VAL A 318 -4.51 -12.86 18.71
C VAL A 318 -5.73 -13.46 19.39
N LYS A 319 -5.56 -13.80 20.68
CA LYS A 319 -6.64 -14.13 21.61
C LYS A 319 -6.50 -13.25 22.82
N SER A 320 -7.61 -12.68 23.26
CA SER A 320 -7.62 -11.87 24.47
C SER A 320 -9.01 -11.89 25.08
N GLU A 321 -9.02 -11.88 26.40
CA GLU A 321 -10.22 -11.70 27.19
C GLU A 321 -9.97 -10.56 28.20
N TRP A 322 -10.92 -9.64 28.29
CA TRP A 322 -10.81 -8.49 29.17
C TRP A 322 -10.59 -8.93 30.63
N MET A 323 -9.53 -8.40 31.26
CA MET A 323 -9.06 -8.73 32.62
C MET A 323 -8.47 -10.15 32.82
N HIS A 324 -8.27 -10.92 31.74
CA HIS A 324 -7.72 -12.28 31.78
C HIS A 324 -6.45 -12.49 30.97
N GLY A 325 -6.00 -11.45 30.24
CA GLY A 325 -4.72 -11.45 29.55
C GLY A 325 -4.82 -11.31 28.04
N PHE A 326 -3.65 -11.37 27.43
CA PHE A 326 -3.47 -11.21 25.99
C PHE A 326 -2.51 -12.27 25.45
N GLU A 327 -2.90 -12.95 24.39
CA GLU A 327 -2.08 -13.94 23.69
C GLU A 327 -1.88 -13.51 22.25
N ILE A 328 -0.65 -13.49 21.78
CA ILE A 328 -0.30 -13.30 20.39
C ILE A 328 0.53 -14.47 19.89
N SER A 329 0.14 -15.01 18.75
CA SER A 329 0.80 -16.14 18.10
C SER A 329 1.39 -15.68 16.77
N LEU A 330 2.69 -15.90 16.59
CA LEU A 330 3.46 -15.57 15.40
C LEU A 330 3.82 -16.88 14.69
N SER A 331 3.28 -17.12 13.48
CA SER A 331 3.51 -18.36 12.74
C SER A 331 4.26 -18.11 11.45
N ILE A 332 5.30 -18.91 11.22
CA ILE A 332 6.05 -18.95 9.95
C ILE A 332 5.85 -20.32 9.30
N SER A 333 5.60 -20.30 7.99
CA SER A 333 5.42 -21.51 7.18
C SER A 333 6.76 -22.04 6.68
#